data_7487c23f3ab2e22845fad01ba0d6e9bf
#
_entry.id   7487c23f3ab2e22845fad01ba0d6e9bf
#
_cell.length_a   1.000
_cell.length_b   1.000
_cell.length_c   1.000
_cell.angle_alpha   90.00
_cell.angle_beta   90.00
_cell.angle_gamma   90.00
#
_symmetry.space_group_name_H-M   'P 1'
#
loop_
_entity.id
_entity.type
_entity.pdbx_description
1 polymer ?
#
loop_
_entity_poly.entity_id
_entity_poly.type
_entity_poly.pdbx_seq_one_letter_code
_entity_poly.pdbx_strand_id
1 'polypeptide(L)'
;MQESWTFDFPFDTPSSEAWSWLIQTQQRDLGIFLSYYYKRQGAVVEKVQLTSAPQLDTQNSGTLCLGFELVYFNTCQDLNETQAEEMKLSFQFDPDKKTLNLLGAYWPSREPDEI
;
A
#
# COMPACT_ATOMS: atom_id res chain seq x y z
N MET A 1 5.16 -1.81 -13.96
CA MET A 1 4.33 -0.85 -13.20
C MET A 1 4.83 -0.73 -11.79
N GLN A 2 4.96 0.48 -11.29
CA GLN A 2 5.33 0.71 -9.92
C GLN A 2 4.80 2.07 -9.51
N GLU A 3 4.07 2.10 -8.41
CA GLU A 3 3.43 3.32 -7.93
C GLU A 3 4.10 3.80 -6.65
N SER A 4 4.09 5.09 -6.45
CA SER A 4 4.55 5.65 -5.19
C SER A 4 3.57 6.72 -4.74
N TRP A 5 3.58 6.97 -3.43
CA TRP A 5 2.68 7.94 -2.85
C TRP A 5 3.33 8.51 -1.59
N THR A 6 3.16 9.79 -1.39
CA THR A 6 3.73 10.46 -0.23
C THR A 6 2.61 10.79 0.74
N PHE A 7 2.80 10.42 1.98
CA PHE A 7 1.82 10.63 3.05
C PHE A 7 2.38 11.58 4.09
N ASP A 8 1.50 12.28 4.78
CA ASP A 8 1.90 13.04 5.96
C ASP A 8 2.26 12.07 7.06
N PHE A 9 3.35 12.33 7.74
CA PHE A 9 3.83 11.44 8.78
C PHE A 9 4.46 12.32 9.86
N PRO A 10 3.63 12.95 10.70
CA PRO A 10 4.11 13.98 11.63
C PRO A 10 4.79 13.40 12.86
N PHE A 11 5.85 12.65 12.64
CA PHE A 11 6.60 12.02 13.72
C PHE A 11 8.08 12.23 13.44
N ASP A 12 8.87 12.15 14.51
CA ASP A 12 10.31 12.30 14.38
C ASP A 12 10.98 11.00 13.98
N THR A 13 10.37 9.87 14.32
CA THR A 13 10.91 8.57 14.00
C THR A 13 9.78 7.63 13.59
N PRO A 14 10.06 6.61 12.77
CA PRO A 14 9.05 5.64 12.38
C PRO A 14 8.84 4.57 13.45
N SER A 15 8.23 4.97 14.55
CA SER A 15 7.93 4.06 15.64
C SER A 15 6.69 3.22 15.34
N SER A 16 6.45 2.20 16.16
CA SER A 16 5.25 1.37 15.97
C SER A 16 3.98 2.19 16.13
N GLU A 17 4.00 3.18 17.03
CA GLU A 17 2.85 4.05 17.20
C GLU A 17 2.62 4.89 15.94
N ALA A 18 3.71 5.37 15.34
CA ALA A 18 3.61 6.17 14.15
C ALA A 18 3.03 5.35 13.00
N TRP A 19 3.44 4.10 12.85
CA TRP A 19 2.90 3.24 11.82
C TRP A 19 1.42 2.95 12.06
N SER A 20 1.03 2.71 13.32
CA SER A 20 -0.38 2.48 13.64
C SER A 20 -1.21 3.70 13.29
N TRP A 21 -0.70 4.88 13.61
CA TRP A 21 -1.38 6.13 13.28
C TRP A 21 -1.59 6.25 11.77
N LEU A 22 -0.54 5.97 11.00
CA LEU A 22 -0.62 6.08 9.54
C LEU A 22 -1.68 5.13 8.98
N ILE A 23 -1.64 3.87 9.42
CA ILE A 23 -2.57 2.86 8.92
C ILE A 23 -4.01 3.25 9.27
N GLN A 24 -4.23 3.75 10.48
CA GLN A 24 -5.60 4.08 10.90
C GLN A 24 -6.12 5.36 10.27
N THR A 25 -5.27 6.38 10.13
CA THR A 25 -5.75 7.66 9.63
C THR A 25 -5.75 7.75 8.12
N GLN A 26 -4.92 6.95 7.45
CA GLN A 26 -4.77 7.04 5.99
C GLN A 26 -5.32 5.81 5.27
N GLN A 27 -6.30 5.14 5.88
CA GLN A 27 -6.90 3.94 5.29
C GLN A 27 -7.39 4.19 3.86
N ARG A 28 -8.07 5.30 3.68
CA ARG A 28 -8.64 5.61 2.38
C ARG A 28 -7.56 5.81 1.33
N ASP A 29 -6.54 6.60 1.67
CA ASP A 29 -5.51 6.91 0.69
C ASP A 29 -4.63 5.69 0.43
N LEU A 30 -4.36 4.88 1.45
CA LEU A 30 -3.63 3.64 1.25
C LEU A 30 -4.41 2.70 0.34
N GLY A 31 -5.72 2.63 0.54
CA GLY A 31 -6.56 1.81 -0.32
C GLY A 31 -6.53 2.28 -1.76
N ILE A 32 -6.58 3.59 -1.99
CA ILE A 32 -6.53 4.14 -3.34
C ILE A 32 -5.18 3.83 -3.99
N PHE A 33 -4.10 4.04 -3.24
CA PHE A 33 -2.75 3.78 -3.73
C PHE A 33 -2.59 2.32 -4.15
N LEU A 34 -3.00 1.40 -3.30
CA LEU A 34 -2.86 -0.01 -3.62
C LEU A 34 -3.83 -0.44 -4.70
N SER A 35 -4.99 0.21 -4.79
CA SER A 35 -5.97 -0.16 -5.81
C SER A 35 -5.47 0.09 -7.23
N TYR A 36 -4.52 1.00 -7.40
CA TYR A 36 -3.94 1.21 -8.73
C TYR A 36 -3.31 -0.06 -9.28
N TYR A 37 -2.81 -0.93 -8.39
CA TYR A 37 -2.19 -2.18 -8.81
C TYR A 37 -3.22 -3.20 -9.29
N TYR A 38 -4.45 -3.11 -8.81
CA TYR A 38 -5.48 -4.12 -9.08
C TYR A 38 -6.61 -3.60 -9.94
N LYS A 39 -6.46 -2.38 -10.44
CA LYS A 39 -7.51 -1.74 -11.20
C LYS A 39 -7.93 -2.55 -12.42
N ARG A 40 -6.95 -3.14 -13.11
CA ARG A 40 -7.25 -3.93 -14.31
C ARG A 40 -8.01 -5.20 -13.97
N GLN A 41 -7.87 -5.68 -12.76
CA GLN A 41 -8.56 -6.89 -12.33
C GLN A 41 -9.98 -6.59 -11.86
N GLY A 42 -10.36 -5.33 -11.82
CA GLY A 42 -11.68 -4.96 -11.36
C GLY A 42 -11.85 -5.04 -9.86
N ALA A 43 -10.77 -4.89 -9.12
CA ALA A 43 -10.80 -4.99 -7.67
C ALA A 43 -10.44 -3.66 -7.04
N VAL A 44 -10.97 -3.42 -5.85
CA VAL A 44 -10.55 -2.31 -5.00
C VAL A 44 -9.98 -2.87 -3.71
N VAL A 45 -9.10 -2.11 -3.10
CA VAL A 45 -8.40 -2.54 -1.88
C VAL A 45 -9.11 -1.96 -0.67
N GLU A 46 -9.36 -2.81 0.32
CA GLU A 46 -9.97 -2.41 1.58
C GLU A 46 -9.24 -3.04 2.75
N LYS A 47 -9.44 -2.48 3.92
CA LYS A 47 -8.94 -3.04 5.17
C LYS A 47 -7.42 -3.23 5.16
N VAL A 48 -6.72 -2.15 4.87
CA VAL A 48 -5.25 -2.18 4.83
C VAL A 48 -4.72 -2.25 6.25
N GLN A 49 -3.73 -3.11 6.47
CA GLN A 49 -3.08 -3.24 7.77
C GLN A 49 -1.65 -3.71 7.59
N LEU A 50 -0.84 -3.53 8.61
CA LEU A 50 0.51 -4.09 8.61
C LEU A 50 0.41 -5.56 8.97
N THR A 51 1.09 -6.40 8.19
CA THR A 51 1.13 -7.84 8.47
C THR A 51 2.36 -8.22 9.26
N SER A 52 3.38 -7.36 9.27
CA SER A 52 4.59 -7.62 10.04
C SER A 52 5.22 -6.27 10.36
N ALA A 53 6.13 -6.29 11.33
CA ALA A 53 6.82 -5.07 11.71
C ALA A 53 7.69 -4.58 10.56
N PRO A 54 7.70 -3.27 10.30
CA PRO A 54 8.59 -2.73 9.26
C PRO A 54 10.05 -2.98 9.62
N GLN A 55 10.86 -3.17 8.58
CA GLN A 55 12.28 -3.42 8.75
C GLN A 55 13.05 -2.25 8.18
N LEU A 56 13.97 -1.72 8.96
CA LEU A 56 14.76 -0.57 8.56
C LEU A 56 16.05 -1.03 7.87
N ASP A 57 16.33 -0.45 6.70
CA ASP A 57 17.62 -0.63 6.04
C ASP A 57 18.59 0.44 6.49
N THR A 58 18.08 1.64 6.66
CA THR A 58 18.84 2.78 7.15
C THR A 58 17.99 3.43 8.24
N GLN A 59 18.48 4.55 8.72
CA GLN A 59 17.77 5.30 9.75
C GLN A 59 16.37 5.72 9.29
N ASN A 60 16.22 6.01 8.00
CA ASN A 60 15.01 6.62 7.48
C ASN A 60 14.37 5.85 6.34
N SER A 61 14.82 4.65 6.06
CA SER A 61 14.24 3.87 4.96
C SER A 61 14.24 2.40 5.29
N GLY A 62 13.42 1.66 4.58
CA GLY A 62 13.31 0.23 4.80
C GLY A 62 12.18 -0.37 4.00
N THR A 63 11.68 -1.49 4.49
CA THR A 63 10.60 -2.22 3.83
C THR A 63 9.52 -2.58 4.83
N LEU A 64 8.33 -2.80 4.32
CA LEU A 64 7.20 -3.26 5.12
C LEU A 64 6.27 -4.08 4.26
N CYS A 65 5.38 -4.82 4.90
CA CYS A 65 4.35 -5.57 4.19
C CYS A 65 2.99 -5.08 4.65
N LEU A 66 2.14 -4.80 3.68
CA LEU A 66 0.75 -4.43 3.95
C LEU A 66 -0.15 -5.57 3.52
N GLY A 67 -1.05 -5.95 4.41
CA GLY A 67 -2.10 -6.89 4.09
C GLY A 67 -3.39 -6.14 3.84
N PHE A 68 -4.21 -6.66 2.95
CA PHE A 68 -5.46 -5.99 2.62
C PHE A 68 -6.41 -6.98 1.97
N GLU A 69 -7.62 -6.52 1.74
CA GLU A 69 -8.62 -7.33 1.04
C GLU A 69 -8.84 -6.73 -0.34
N LEU A 70 -8.87 -7.59 -1.34
CA LEU A 70 -9.29 -7.21 -2.68
C LEU A 70 -10.77 -7.54 -2.79
N VAL A 71 -11.56 -6.54 -3.13
CA VAL A 71 -12.99 -6.70 -3.29
C VAL A 71 -13.29 -6.61 -4.77
N TYR A 72 -13.80 -7.70 -5.34
CA TYR A 72 -14.16 -7.77 -6.75
C TYR A 72 -15.65 -7.61 -6.87
N PHE A 73 -16.08 -6.74 -7.76
CA PHE A 73 -17.50 -6.51 -7.99
C PHE A 73 -17.90 -7.21 -9.27
N ASN A 74 -18.88 -8.08 -9.16
CA ASN A 74 -19.38 -8.82 -10.30
C ASN A 74 -20.82 -8.39 -10.55
N THR A 75 -21.01 -7.43 -11.43
CA THR A 75 -22.34 -6.89 -11.67
C THR A 75 -23.26 -7.87 -12.35
N CYS A 76 -22.70 -8.81 -13.12
CA CYS A 76 -23.55 -9.78 -13.82
C CYS A 76 -24.24 -10.73 -12.87
N GLN A 77 -23.58 -11.08 -11.78
CA GLN A 77 -24.13 -12.02 -10.81
C GLN A 77 -24.50 -11.35 -9.51
N ASP A 78 -24.27 -10.06 -9.43
CA ASP A 78 -24.55 -9.30 -8.21
C ASP A 78 -23.83 -9.93 -7.02
N LEU A 79 -22.61 -10.38 -7.21
CA LEU A 79 -21.80 -10.98 -6.15
C LEU A 79 -20.56 -10.12 -5.93
N ASN A 80 -20.19 -10.03 -4.67
CA ASN A 80 -18.93 -9.41 -4.29
C ASN A 80 -18.04 -10.50 -3.74
N GLU A 81 -16.84 -10.61 -4.31
CA GLU A 81 -15.87 -11.58 -3.84
C GLU A 81 -14.75 -10.84 -3.14
N THR A 82 -14.25 -11.42 -2.08
CA THR A 82 -13.19 -10.85 -1.28
C THR A 82 -12.02 -11.82 -1.21
N GLN A 83 -10.83 -11.31 -1.44
CA GLN A 83 -9.64 -12.13 -1.41
C GLN A 83 -8.56 -11.42 -0.60
N ALA A 84 -7.90 -12.14 0.31
CA ALA A 84 -6.82 -11.56 1.09
C ALA A 84 -5.55 -11.50 0.25
N GLU A 85 -4.83 -10.40 0.36
CA GLU A 85 -3.58 -10.20 -0.37
C GLU A 85 -2.58 -9.47 0.49
N GLU A 86 -1.33 -9.51 0.06
CA GLU A 86 -0.26 -8.79 0.72
C GLU A 86 0.64 -8.19 -0.34
N MET A 87 1.28 -7.08 0.01
CA MET A 87 2.28 -6.47 -0.86
C MET A 87 3.43 -5.98 -0.01
N LYS A 88 4.65 -6.25 -0.47
CA LYS A 88 5.84 -5.73 0.16
C LYS A 88 6.17 -4.39 -0.49
N LEU A 89 6.39 -3.38 0.36
CA LEU A 89 6.67 -2.04 -0.12
C LEU A 89 7.99 -1.56 0.48
N SER A 90 8.57 -0.59 -0.20
CA SER A 90 9.71 0.15 0.36
C SER A 90 9.19 1.47 0.88
N PHE A 91 9.86 2.02 1.88
CA PHE A 91 9.47 3.31 2.40
C PHE A 91 10.69 4.19 2.60
N GLN A 92 10.46 5.48 2.54
CA GLN A 92 11.47 6.47 2.86
C GLN A 92 10.82 7.56 3.69
N PHE A 93 11.39 7.81 4.85
CA PHE A 93 10.87 8.78 5.80
C PHE A 93 11.71 10.03 5.72
N ASP A 94 11.05 11.19 5.69
CA ASP A 94 11.71 12.48 5.67
C ASP A 94 11.34 13.22 6.95
N PRO A 95 12.21 13.20 7.96
CA PRO A 95 11.89 13.85 9.23
C PRO A 95 11.80 15.37 9.13
N ASP A 96 12.48 15.96 8.16
CA ASP A 96 12.43 17.41 8.00
C ASP A 96 11.09 17.86 7.47
N LYS A 97 10.56 17.13 6.50
CA LYS A 97 9.28 17.46 5.90
C LYS A 97 8.11 16.77 6.59
N LYS A 98 8.39 15.86 7.50
CA LYS A 98 7.37 15.07 8.17
C LYS A 98 6.51 14.33 7.17
N THR A 99 7.16 13.68 6.22
CA THR A 99 6.46 12.90 5.20
C THR A 99 7.04 11.52 5.11
N LEU A 100 6.23 10.61 4.58
CA LEU A 100 6.62 9.23 4.34
C LEU A 100 6.26 8.88 2.91
N ASN A 101 7.25 8.47 2.14
CA ASN A 101 7.01 8.01 0.79
C ASN A 101 6.95 6.49 0.79
N LEU A 102 5.88 5.96 0.23
CA LEU A 102 5.73 4.52 0.04
C LEU A 102 5.90 4.21 -1.42
N LEU A 103 6.75 3.24 -1.70
CA LEU A 103 7.00 2.76 -3.05
C LEU A 103 6.51 1.33 -3.12
N GLY A 104 5.49 1.09 -3.92
CA GLY A 104 4.90 -0.23 -4.03
C GLY A 104 5.78 -1.19 -4.79
N ALA A 105 5.29 -2.41 -4.91
CA ALA A 105 6.04 -3.45 -5.60
C ALA A 105 6.21 -3.10 -7.07
N TYR A 106 7.31 -3.56 -7.65
CA TYR A 106 7.52 -3.41 -9.07
C TYR A 106 6.90 -4.62 -9.78
N TRP A 107 5.91 -4.36 -10.60
CA TRP A 107 5.27 -5.39 -11.41
C TRP A 107 5.69 -5.15 -12.86
N PRO A 108 6.37 -6.09 -13.49
CA PRO A 108 6.74 -5.92 -14.89
C PRO A 108 5.50 -5.71 -15.74
N SER A 109 5.58 -4.78 -16.66
CA SER A 109 4.48 -4.54 -17.57
C SER A 109 4.36 -5.67 -18.55
N ARG A 110 3.14 -6.20 -18.69
CA ARG A 110 2.90 -7.24 -19.63
C ARG A 110 2.16 -6.75 -20.78
N GLU A 111 2.29 -5.58 -21.01
CA GLU A 111 1.51 -5.03 -21.98
C GLU A 111 1.40 -5.80 -23.04
N PRO A 112 0.72 -6.03 -23.25
CA PRO A 112 0.56 -6.91 -24.09
C PRO A 112 1.08 -6.85 -25.25
N ASP A 113 1.68 -6.78 -24.72
CA ASP A 113 2.13 -6.87 -25.47
C ASP A 113 1.73 -7.60 -26.01
N GLU A 114 1.50 -7.75 -25.49
CA GLU A 114 1.13 -8.26 -25.78
C GLU A 114 0.36 -8.32 -26.50
N ILE A 115 0.38 -7.96 -26.88
CA ILE A 115 -0.28 -7.93 -27.79
C ILE A 115 -0.25 -7.63 -28.58
#